data_37cc6d421b6cdb2d7601cc61f16f55e3
#
_entry.id   37cc6d421b6cdb2d7601cc61f16f55e3
#
_cell.length_a   1.000
_cell.length_b   1.000
_cell.length_c   1.000
_cell.angle_alpha   90.00
_cell.angle_beta   90.00
_cell.angle_gamma   90.00
#
_symmetry.space_group_name_H-M   'P 1'
#
loop_
_entity.id
_entity.type
_entity.pdbx_description
1 polymer ?
#
loop_
_entity_poly.entity_id
_entity_poly.type
_entity_poly.pdbx_seq_one_letter_code
_entity_poly.pdbx_strand_id
1 'polypeptide(L)'
;MAELHENKLKRLIMQSNRRGTKENDIILGNFAKKNIGRLNFDELNTYEKLLIENDQDIYLWISGGKSIPSQFEKIISKIVSSLRT
;
A
#
# COMPACT_ATOMS: atom_id res chain seq x y z
N MET A 1 20.04 5.06 13.02
CA MET A 1 19.31 4.23 13.97
C MET A 1 18.14 3.55 13.30
N ALA A 2 17.91 2.28 13.58
CA ALA A 2 16.78 1.57 12.98
C ALA A 2 15.45 2.08 13.56
N GLU A 3 14.48 2.24 12.72
CA GLU A 3 13.13 2.62 13.14
C GLU A 3 12.48 1.44 13.88
N LEU A 4 11.79 1.71 14.98
CA LEU A 4 11.05 0.67 15.68
C LEU A 4 9.91 0.16 14.80
N HIS A 5 9.64 -1.14 14.87
CA HIS A 5 8.60 -1.77 14.07
C HIS A 5 7.24 -1.09 14.24
N GLU A 6 6.84 -0.81 15.48
CA GLU A 6 5.58 -0.12 15.76
C GLU A 6 5.51 1.26 15.12
N ASN A 7 6.63 1.99 15.17
CA ASN A 7 6.70 3.34 14.58
C ASN A 7 6.61 3.26 13.05
N LYS A 8 7.23 2.25 12.47
CA LYS A 8 7.14 2.01 11.02
C LYS A 8 5.69 1.76 10.60
N LEU A 9 4.97 0.92 11.35
CA LEU A 9 3.57 0.64 11.05
C LEU A 9 2.72 1.91 11.12
N LYS A 10 2.90 2.71 12.15
CA LYS A 10 2.17 3.98 12.31
C LYS A 10 2.49 4.94 11.17
N ARG A 11 3.77 5.04 10.81
CA ARG A 11 4.20 5.92 9.70
C ARG A 11 3.57 5.49 8.39
N LEU A 12 3.56 4.19 8.10
CA LEU A 12 2.96 3.68 6.86
C LEU A 12 1.45 3.88 6.82
N ILE A 13 0.78 3.75 7.96
CA ILE A 13 -0.66 4.04 8.04
C ILE A 13 -0.91 5.51 7.73
N MET A 14 -0.13 6.41 8.31
CA MET A 14 -0.27 7.84 8.03
C MET A 14 -0.01 8.16 6.56
N GLN A 15 1.03 7.59 5.98
CA GLN A 15 1.35 7.80 4.56
C GLN A 15 0.26 7.25 3.64
N SER A 16 -0.40 6.17 4.06
CA SER A 16 -1.51 5.59 3.30
C SER A 16 -2.75 6.49 3.30
N ASN A 17 -2.90 7.33 4.33
CA ASN A 17 -4.04 8.24 4.48
C ASN A 17 -3.79 9.65 3.94
N ARG A 18 -2.62 9.90 3.34
CA ARG A 18 -2.25 11.23 2.84
C ARG A 18 -1.80 11.14 1.39
N ARG A 19 -2.67 10.59 0.55
CA ARG A 19 -2.36 10.42 -0.86
C ARG A 19 -2.82 11.62 -1.68
N GLY A 20 -2.28 11.72 -2.88
CA GLY A 20 -2.60 12.83 -3.80
C GLY A 20 -3.98 12.73 -4.42
N THR A 21 -4.60 11.54 -4.40
CA THR A 21 -5.95 11.34 -4.92
C THR A 21 -6.85 10.78 -3.83
N LYS A 22 -8.13 11.16 -3.89
CA LYS A 22 -9.13 10.72 -2.93
C LYS A 22 -9.31 9.20 -2.97
N GLU A 23 -9.29 8.63 -4.17
CA GLU A 23 -9.46 7.19 -4.36
C GLU A 23 -8.35 6.42 -3.63
N ASN A 24 -7.10 6.86 -3.79
CA ASN A 24 -5.97 6.20 -3.14
C ASN A 24 -5.99 6.40 -1.62
N ASP A 25 -6.42 7.57 -1.15
CA ASP A 25 -6.60 7.80 0.29
C ASP A 25 -7.54 6.75 0.88
N ILE A 26 -8.66 6.50 0.23
CA ILE A 26 -9.66 5.54 0.70
C ILE A 26 -9.12 4.12 0.61
N ILE A 27 -8.60 3.74 -0.56
CA ILE A 27 -8.15 2.37 -0.82
C ILE A 27 -6.97 2.00 0.07
N LEU A 28 -5.92 2.81 0.03
CA LEU A 28 -4.69 2.50 0.77
C LEU A 28 -4.87 2.74 2.27
N GLY A 29 -5.63 3.75 2.64
CA GLY A 29 -5.93 4.02 4.04
C GLY A 29 -6.66 2.86 4.70
N ASN A 30 -7.69 2.33 4.04
CA ASN A 30 -8.43 1.18 4.55
C ASN A 30 -7.58 -0.09 4.56
N PHE A 31 -6.80 -0.30 3.50
CA PHE A 31 -5.91 -1.46 3.43
C PHE A 31 -4.91 -1.45 4.59
N ALA A 32 -4.22 -0.33 4.79
CA ALA A 32 -3.22 -0.22 5.84
C ALA A 32 -3.84 -0.41 7.22
N LYS A 33 -4.97 0.23 7.48
CA LYS A 33 -5.65 0.16 8.76
C LYS A 33 -6.01 -1.27 9.13
N LYS A 34 -6.45 -2.07 8.14
CA LYS A 34 -6.89 -3.45 8.39
C LYS A 34 -5.78 -4.48 8.26
N ASN A 35 -4.79 -4.24 7.44
CA ASN A 35 -3.85 -5.29 7.02
C ASN A 35 -2.38 -5.02 7.32
N ILE A 36 -2.00 -3.77 7.67
CA ILE A 36 -0.58 -3.44 7.81
C ILE A 36 0.13 -4.34 8.85
N GLY A 37 -0.57 -4.67 9.93
CA GLY A 37 -0.01 -5.51 10.99
C GLY A 37 0.08 -6.98 10.63
N ARG A 38 -0.50 -7.38 9.51
CA ARG A 38 -0.50 -8.76 9.02
C ARG A 38 0.52 -9.01 7.93
N LEU A 39 1.19 -7.96 7.45
CA LEU A 39 2.20 -8.09 6.41
C LEU A 39 3.49 -8.63 7.02
N ASN A 40 4.13 -9.57 6.33
CA ASN A 40 5.44 -10.02 6.75
C ASN A 40 6.48 -8.96 6.41
N PHE A 41 7.74 -9.20 6.80
CA PHE A 41 8.83 -8.24 6.62
C PHE A 41 8.99 -7.81 5.15
N ASP A 42 9.00 -8.77 4.23
CA ASP A 42 9.18 -8.49 2.81
C ASP A 42 7.99 -7.72 2.22
N GLU A 43 6.78 -8.11 2.60
CA GLU A 43 5.56 -7.44 2.16
C GLU A 43 5.51 -5.99 2.66
N LEU A 44 5.91 -5.79 3.91
CA LEU A 44 5.93 -4.48 4.52
C LEU A 44 6.91 -3.56 3.80
N ASN A 45 8.11 -4.07 3.48
CA ASN A 45 9.12 -3.32 2.73
C ASN A 45 8.63 -2.99 1.32
N THR A 46 7.96 -3.93 0.67
CA THR A 46 7.39 -3.71 -0.67
C THR A 46 6.29 -2.66 -0.62
N TYR A 47 5.44 -2.71 0.39
CA TYR A 47 4.38 -1.73 0.57
C TYR A 47 4.97 -0.33 0.76
N GLU A 48 6.02 -0.22 1.55
CA GLU A 48 6.71 1.05 1.75
C GLU A 48 7.22 1.62 0.43
N LYS A 49 7.81 0.78 -0.41
CA LYS A 49 8.29 1.18 -1.74
C LYS A 49 7.14 1.60 -2.65
N LEU A 50 6.01 0.90 -2.55
CA LEU A 50 4.82 1.23 -3.33
C LEU A 50 4.32 2.64 -2.98
N LEU A 51 4.33 3.02 -1.71
CA LEU A 51 3.84 4.32 -1.27
C LEU A 51 4.66 5.49 -1.80
N ILE A 52 5.87 5.24 -2.31
CA ILE A 52 6.73 6.26 -2.92
C ILE A 52 6.35 6.51 -4.38
N GLU A 53 5.66 5.56 -5.01
CA GLU A 53 5.28 5.66 -6.42
C GLU A 53 4.20 6.72 -6.65
N ASN A 54 4.06 7.14 -7.90
CA ASN A 54 3.06 8.14 -8.29
C ASN A 54 1.64 7.61 -8.04
N ASP A 55 0.78 8.45 -7.47
CA ASP A 55 -0.59 8.03 -7.13
C ASP A 55 -1.41 7.60 -8.33
N GLN A 56 -1.24 8.22 -9.49
CA GLN A 56 -1.94 7.81 -10.70
C GLN A 56 -1.54 6.40 -11.12
N ASP A 57 -0.24 6.09 -11.04
CA ASP A 57 0.25 4.76 -11.37
C ASP A 57 -0.30 3.72 -10.41
N ILE A 58 -0.27 4.01 -9.11
CA ILE A 58 -0.83 3.10 -8.10
C ILE A 58 -2.31 2.82 -8.40
N TYR A 59 -3.08 3.85 -8.68
CA TYR A 59 -4.49 3.71 -8.98
C TYR A 59 -4.71 2.84 -10.23
N LEU A 60 -3.93 3.08 -11.28
CA LEU A 60 -4.04 2.31 -12.52
C LEU A 60 -3.67 0.85 -12.32
N TRP A 61 -2.69 0.56 -11.47
CA TRP A 61 -2.34 -0.81 -11.13
C TRP A 61 -3.47 -1.51 -10.38
N ILE A 62 -4.10 -0.82 -9.45
CA ILE A 62 -5.19 -1.38 -8.65
C ILE A 62 -6.44 -1.59 -9.50
N SER A 63 -6.75 -0.64 -10.38
CA SER A 63 -7.96 -0.68 -11.20
C SER A 63 -7.83 -1.55 -12.45
N GLY A 64 -6.62 -2.01 -12.77
CA GLY A 64 -6.39 -2.83 -13.97
C GLY A 64 -6.12 -2.03 -15.22
N GLY A 65 -5.96 -0.71 -15.11
CA GLY A 65 -5.72 0.17 -16.26
C GLY A 65 -4.30 0.17 -16.79
N LYS A 66 -3.37 -0.45 -16.05
CA LYS A 66 -1.96 -0.47 -16.42
C LYS A 66 -1.31 -1.74 -15.86
N SER A 67 -0.35 -2.30 -16.60
CA SER A 67 0.39 -3.48 -16.17
C SER A 67 1.18 -3.19 -14.90
N ILE A 68 1.11 -4.11 -13.94
CA ILE A 68 1.76 -3.98 -12.64
C ILE A 68 3.22 -4.39 -12.76
N PRO A 69 4.18 -3.56 -12.28
CA PRO A 69 5.58 -3.99 -12.21
C PRO A 69 5.69 -5.26 -11.37
N SER A 70 6.56 -6.19 -11.80
CA SER A 70 6.67 -7.50 -11.14
C SER A 70 6.93 -7.39 -9.64
N GLN A 71 7.70 -6.39 -9.21
CA GLN A 71 8.02 -6.20 -7.79
C GLN A 71 6.79 -5.86 -6.95
N PHE A 72 5.73 -5.32 -7.55
CA PHE A 72 4.52 -4.91 -6.84
C PHE A 72 3.33 -5.86 -7.04
N GLU A 73 3.48 -6.89 -7.86
CA GLU A 73 2.35 -7.80 -8.18
C GLU A 73 1.69 -8.37 -6.94
N LYS A 74 2.49 -8.90 -6.01
CA LYS A 74 1.94 -9.53 -4.81
C LYS A 74 1.24 -8.54 -3.90
N ILE A 75 1.84 -7.37 -3.68
CA ILE A 75 1.25 -6.39 -2.77
C ILE A 75 -0.02 -5.76 -3.39
N ILE A 76 -0.01 -5.49 -4.68
CA ILE A 76 -1.20 -4.98 -5.36
C ILE A 76 -2.32 -6.03 -5.32
N SER A 77 -1.98 -7.31 -5.52
CA SER A 77 -2.95 -8.40 -5.41
C SER A 77 -3.61 -8.45 -4.04
N LYS A 78 -2.84 -8.26 -2.97
CA LYS A 78 -3.39 -8.21 -1.62
C LYS A 78 -4.33 -7.03 -1.43
N ILE A 79 -3.96 -5.86 -1.97
CA ILE A 79 -4.79 -4.67 -1.90
C ILE A 79 -6.11 -4.90 -2.63
N VAL A 80 -6.04 -5.42 -3.84
CA VAL A 80 -7.23 -5.70 -4.64
C VAL A 80 -8.13 -6.73 -3.94
N SER A 81 -7.54 -7.78 -3.37
CA SER A 81 -8.29 -8.79 -2.63
C SER A 81 -9.04 -8.19 -1.45
N SER A 82 -8.43 -7.23 -0.76
CA SER A 82 -9.05 -6.58 0.38
C SER A 82 -10.27 -5.74 0.00
N LEU A 83 -10.33 -5.27 -1.25
CA LEU A 83 -11.47 -4.49 -1.73
C LEU A 83 -12.71 -5.34 -1.95
N ARG A 84 -12.56 -6.65 -2.02
CA ARG A 84 -13.65 -7.60 -2.32
C ARG A 84 -14.28 -8.22 -1.08
N THR A 85 -13.76 -7.91 0.09
CA THR A 85 -14.24 -8.50 1.34
C THR A 85 -15.13 -7.55 2.13
#